data_62360e8b7654f3789fe1abfcfc38926d
#
_entry.id   62360e8b7654f3789fe1abfcfc38926d
#
_cell.length_a   1.000
_cell.length_b   1.000
_cell.length_c   1.000
_cell.angle_alpha   90.00
_cell.angle_beta   90.00
_cell.angle_gamma   90.00
#
_symmetry.space_group_name_H-M   'P 1'
#
loop_
_entity.id
_entity.type
_entity.pdbx_description
1 polymer ?
#
loop_
_entity_poly.entity_id
_entity_poly.type
_entity_poly.pdbx_seq_one_letter_code
_entity_poly.pdbx_strand_id
1 'polypeptide(L)'
;MDKIKLDRPLFEFMEKMTKEGKYNYEQFIHELSRFVEYFYNYYHNETLREKELAPYFRGDKKEETLEKLLKAYIFGYEKEVDTYTIVLFEKDGFDYVLWEADGKYEVSIKEEYHEDEAFKKTFTWEEIIEKFPNLSPLARKINSIKQKGEN
;
A
#
# COMPACT_ATOMS: atom_id res chain seq x y z
N MET A 1 -1.70 19.77 -5.86
CA MET A 1 -2.29 18.51 -5.34
C MET A 1 -1.20 17.46 -5.23
N ASP A 2 -1.22 16.71 -4.16
CA ASP A 2 -0.24 15.66 -3.93
C ASP A 2 -0.44 14.50 -4.92
N LYS A 3 0.65 13.81 -5.23
CA LYS A 3 0.59 12.62 -6.05
C LYS A 3 -0.24 11.52 -5.40
N ILE A 4 -0.91 10.76 -6.22
CA ILE A 4 -1.73 9.64 -5.75
C ILE A 4 -0.79 8.48 -5.38
N LYS A 5 -0.93 7.96 -4.17
CA LYS A 5 -0.16 6.80 -3.72
C LYS A 5 -0.80 5.52 -4.20
N LEU A 6 -0.02 4.71 -4.89
CA LEU A 6 -0.47 3.43 -5.43
C LEU A 6 0.36 2.30 -4.83
N ASP A 7 -0.31 1.25 -4.39
CA ASP A 7 0.39 0.04 -4.01
C ASP A 7 1.05 -0.61 -5.24
N ARG A 8 1.96 -1.55 -5.00
CA ARG A 8 2.82 -2.08 -6.04
C ARG A 8 2.08 -2.54 -7.31
N PRO A 9 1.02 -3.36 -7.23
CA PRO A 9 0.37 -3.84 -8.45
C PRO A 9 -0.21 -2.71 -9.31
N LEU A 10 -0.85 -1.74 -8.68
CA LEU A 10 -1.43 -0.60 -9.39
C LEU A 10 -0.37 0.38 -9.88
N PHE A 11 0.70 0.56 -9.12
CA PHE A 11 1.84 1.37 -9.58
C PHE A 11 2.47 0.79 -10.84
N GLU A 12 2.76 -0.50 -10.86
CA GLU A 12 3.31 -1.18 -12.04
C GLU A 12 2.37 -1.12 -13.23
N PHE A 13 1.07 -1.24 -12.97
CA PHE A 13 0.05 -1.08 -14.00
C PHE A 13 0.11 0.31 -14.63
N MET A 14 0.15 1.37 -13.81
CA MET A 14 0.25 2.74 -14.30
C MET A 14 1.55 3.02 -15.05
N GLU A 15 2.68 2.48 -14.57
CA GLU A 15 3.97 2.61 -15.25
C GLU A 15 3.91 2.00 -16.65
N LYS A 16 3.30 0.86 -16.78
CA LYS A 16 3.15 0.20 -18.09
C LYS A 16 2.26 1.00 -19.03
N MET A 17 1.15 1.54 -18.50
CA MET A 17 0.19 2.29 -19.32
C MET A 17 0.71 3.66 -19.73
N THR A 18 1.39 4.36 -18.83
CA THR A 18 1.78 5.76 -19.06
C THR A 18 3.17 5.91 -19.65
N LYS A 19 4.12 5.08 -19.24
CA LYS A 19 5.52 5.20 -19.69
C LYS A 19 5.86 4.27 -20.84
N GLU A 20 5.47 3.01 -20.77
CA GLU A 20 5.73 2.06 -21.85
C GLU A 20 4.77 2.25 -23.01
N GLY A 21 3.48 2.34 -22.74
CA GLY A 21 2.44 2.51 -23.74
C GLY A 21 2.31 3.92 -24.26
N LYS A 22 2.73 4.93 -23.47
CA LYS A 22 2.64 6.36 -23.80
C LYS A 22 1.24 6.80 -24.23
N TYR A 23 0.22 6.25 -23.56
CA TYR A 23 -1.16 6.55 -23.90
C TYR A 23 -1.53 7.98 -23.50
N ASN A 24 -2.28 8.67 -24.37
CA ASN A 24 -2.98 9.90 -23.99
C ASN A 24 -4.18 9.55 -23.11
N TYR A 25 -4.87 10.55 -22.58
CA TYR A 25 -5.99 10.35 -21.66
C TYR A 25 -7.10 9.48 -22.27
N GLU A 26 -7.46 9.74 -23.52
CA GLU A 26 -8.52 8.99 -24.21
C GLU A 26 -8.12 7.52 -24.40
N GLN A 27 -6.90 7.27 -24.84
CA GLN A 27 -6.36 5.92 -24.96
C GLN A 27 -6.28 5.21 -23.61
N PHE A 28 -5.87 5.93 -22.58
CA PHE A 28 -5.81 5.41 -21.22
C PHE A 28 -7.19 4.93 -20.74
N ILE A 29 -8.22 5.75 -20.92
CA ILE A 29 -9.60 5.40 -20.58
C ILE A 29 -10.05 4.15 -21.33
N HIS A 30 -9.75 4.07 -22.62
CA HIS A 30 -10.11 2.93 -23.46
C HIS A 30 -9.46 1.64 -22.97
N GLU A 31 -8.15 1.66 -22.73
CA GLU A 31 -7.42 0.50 -22.24
C GLU A 31 -7.87 0.08 -20.83
N LEU A 32 -8.14 1.05 -19.98
CA LEU A 32 -8.66 0.78 -18.64
C LEU A 32 -10.01 0.04 -18.71
N SER A 33 -10.89 0.47 -19.60
CA SER A 33 -12.19 -0.18 -19.83
C SER A 33 -12.03 -1.60 -20.35
N ARG A 34 -11.06 -1.82 -21.24
CA ARG A 34 -10.74 -3.16 -21.74
C ARG A 34 -10.24 -4.09 -20.64
N PHE A 35 -9.41 -3.59 -19.73
CA PHE A 35 -8.92 -4.36 -18.59
C PHE A 35 -10.05 -4.77 -17.65
N VAL A 36 -10.96 -3.85 -17.36
CA VAL A 36 -12.13 -4.14 -16.52
C VAL A 36 -12.98 -5.24 -17.14
N GLU A 37 -13.25 -5.14 -18.44
CA GLU A 37 -14.03 -6.14 -19.17
C GLU A 37 -13.33 -7.49 -19.18
N TYR A 38 -12.01 -7.49 -19.40
CA TYR A 38 -11.21 -8.71 -19.39
C TYR A 38 -11.31 -9.46 -18.06
N PHE A 39 -11.11 -8.77 -16.94
CA PHE A 39 -11.19 -9.40 -15.62
C PHE A 39 -12.61 -9.83 -15.25
N TYR A 40 -13.60 -9.17 -15.79
CA TYR A 40 -14.99 -9.55 -15.55
C TYR A 40 -15.37 -10.84 -16.31
N ASN A 41 -14.98 -10.95 -17.59
CA ASN A 41 -15.46 -12.00 -18.49
C ASN A 41 -14.47 -13.15 -18.69
N TYR A 42 -13.17 -12.89 -18.68
CA TYR A 42 -12.15 -13.84 -19.18
C TYR A 42 -11.04 -14.16 -18.18
N TYR A 43 -11.24 -13.82 -16.94
CA TYR A 43 -10.18 -14.03 -15.96
C TYR A 43 -9.95 -15.52 -15.65
N HIS A 44 -8.73 -15.99 -15.88
CA HIS A 44 -8.35 -17.41 -15.73
C HIS A 44 -7.17 -17.65 -14.79
N ASN A 45 -6.64 -16.66 -14.11
CA ASN A 45 -5.48 -16.79 -13.21
C ASN A 45 -4.19 -17.28 -13.92
N GLU A 46 -4.01 -16.94 -15.18
CA GLU A 46 -2.91 -17.49 -15.98
C GLU A 46 -1.54 -16.93 -15.57
N THR A 47 -1.45 -15.66 -15.19
CA THR A 47 -0.20 -15.02 -14.80
C THR A 47 -0.24 -14.51 -13.37
N LEU A 48 0.95 -14.41 -12.75
CA LEU A 48 1.06 -13.80 -11.41
C LEU A 48 0.52 -12.37 -11.40
N ARG A 49 0.79 -11.60 -12.45
CA ARG A 49 0.32 -10.25 -12.60
C ARG A 49 -1.21 -10.16 -12.63
N GLU A 50 -1.85 -11.05 -13.38
CA GLU A 50 -3.31 -11.11 -13.42
C GLU A 50 -3.91 -11.44 -12.06
N LYS A 51 -3.30 -12.36 -11.32
CA LYS A 51 -3.70 -12.69 -9.97
C LYS A 51 -3.59 -11.51 -9.01
N GLU A 52 -2.53 -10.71 -9.15
CA GLU A 52 -2.32 -9.52 -8.32
C GLU A 52 -3.31 -8.40 -8.64
N LEU A 53 -3.66 -8.22 -9.92
CA LEU A 53 -4.56 -7.16 -10.38
C LEU A 53 -6.05 -7.49 -10.21
N ALA A 54 -6.40 -8.75 -10.31
CA ALA A 54 -7.80 -9.17 -10.27
C ALA A 54 -8.61 -8.61 -9.09
N PRO A 55 -8.09 -8.61 -7.85
CA PRO A 55 -8.84 -8.07 -6.70
C PRO A 55 -9.22 -6.59 -6.85
N TYR A 56 -8.43 -5.82 -7.59
CA TYR A 56 -8.68 -4.38 -7.80
C TYR A 56 -9.74 -4.10 -8.86
N PHE A 57 -9.91 -5.00 -9.80
CA PHE A 57 -10.82 -4.81 -10.94
C PHE A 57 -12.11 -5.63 -10.84
N ARG A 58 -12.35 -6.23 -9.69
CA ARG A 58 -13.53 -7.06 -9.44
C ARG A 58 -14.31 -6.59 -8.23
N GLY A 59 -15.63 -6.88 -8.25
CA GLY A 59 -16.50 -6.62 -7.12
C GLY A 59 -16.57 -5.15 -6.73
N ASP A 60 -16.70 -4.90 -5.44
CA ASP A 60 -16.93 -3.58 -4.89
C ASP A 60 -15.73 -2.63 -5.04
N LYS A 61 -14.53 -3.19 -5.19
CA LYS A 61 -13.31 -2.39 -5.35
C LYS A 61 -13.12 -1.81 -6.74
N LYS A 62 -13.83 -2.31 -7.73
CA LYS A 62 -13.65 -1.88 -9.12
C LYS A 62 -13.80 -0.37 -9.28
N GLU A 63 -14.87 0.21 -8.77
CA GLU A 63 -15.15 1.65 -8.91
C GLU A 63 -14.12 2.50 -8.17
N GLU A 64 -13.74 2.10 -6.95
CA GLU A 64 -12.70 2.78 -6.18
C GLU A 64 -11.36 2.74 -6.91
N THR A 65 -11.00 1.60 -7.49
CA THR A 65 -9.78 1.44 -8.27
C THR A 65 -9.78 2.32 -9.50
N LEU A 66 -10.87 2.33 -10.26
CA LEU A 66 -11.01 3.16 -11.47
C LEU A 66 -10.85 4.65 -11.14
N GLU A 67 -11.53 5.12 -10.10
CA GLU A 67 -11.41 6.51 -9.66
C GLU A 67 -9.98 6.86 -9.26
N LYS A 68 -9.33 5.97 -8.50
CA LYS A 68 -7.97 6.16 -8.06
C LYS A 68 -6.98 6.22 -9.23
N LEU A 69 -7.12 5.35 -10.22
CA LEU A 69 -6.27 5.33 -11.40
C LEU A 69 -6.49 6.55 -12.29
N LEU A 70 -7.73 7.02 -12.43
CA LEU A 70 -8.02 8.24 -13.17
C LEU A 70 -7.39 9.46 -12.51
N LYS A 71 -7.51 9.57 -11.20
CA LYS A 71 -6.83 10.64 -10.44
C LYS A 71 -5.32 10.54 -10.55
N ALA A 72 -4.77 9.34 -10.51
CA ALA A 72 -3.34 9.11 -10.68
C ALA A 72 -2.85 9.57 -12.05
N TYR A 73 -3.62 9.32 -13.09
CA TYR A 73 -3.28 9.81 -14.43
C TYR A 73 -3.26 11.35 -14.49
N ILE A 74 -4.26 12.01 -13.91
CA ILE A 74 -4.42 13.46 -13.99
C ILE A 74 -3.41 14.19 -13.10
N PHE A 75 -3.22 13.75 -11.86
CA PHE A 75 -2.44 14.45 -10.85
C PHE A 75 -1.03 13.90 -10.63
N GLY A 76 -0.70 12.79 -11.28
CA GLY A 76 0.54 12.07 -11.05
C GLY A 76 0.38 11.02 -9.94
N TYR A 77 1.33 10.11 -9.88
CA TYR A 77 1.30 9.00 -8.94
C TYR A 77 2.71 8.66 -8.44
N GLU A 78 2.75 7.99 -7.31
CA GLU A 78 3.99 7.46 -6.73
C GLU A 78 3.69 6.12 -6.07
N LYS A 79 4.73 5.31 -5.90
CA LYS A 79 4.59 4.02 -5.23
C LYS A 79 4.38 4.22 -3.73
N GLU A 80 3.36 3.58 -3.20
CA GLU A 80 3.18 3.51 -1.76
C GLU A 80 4.29 2.65 -1.17
N VAL A 81 4.96 3.18 -0.16
CA VAL A 81 6.01 2.45 0.54
C VAL A 81 5.38 1.62 1.65
N ASP A 82 5.66 0.32 1.64
CA ASP A 82 5.20 -0.56 2.71
C ASP A 82 5.81 -0.13 4.03
N THR A 83 4.99 -0.05 5.06
CA THR A 83 5.42 0.26 6.41
C THR A 83 5.12 -0.89 7.36
N TYR A 84 5.90 -0.98 8.42
CA TYR A 84 5.85 -2.07 9.38
C TYR A 84 5.85 -1.52 10.80
N THR A 85 5.20 -2.23 11.72
CA THR A 85 5.39 -2.05 13.15
C THR A 85 6.26 -3.19 13.68
N ILE A 86 7.11 -2.92 14.65
CA ILE A 86 7.91 -3.95 15.32
C ILE A 86 7.19 -4.34 16.59
N VAL A 87 6.58 -5.53 16.60
CA VAL A 87 5.83 -6.06 17.73
C VAL A 87 6.79 -6.84 18.62
N LEU A 88 7.10 -6.28 19.79
CA LEU A 88 8.06 -6.88 20.72
C LEU A 88 7.41 -8.00 21.56
N PHE A 89 6.17 -7.81 21.98
CA PHE A 89 5.42 -8.81 22.71
C PHE A 89 3.93 -8.44 22.73
N GLU A 90 3.11 -9.42 23.10
CA GLU A 90 1.68 -9.26 23.33
C GLU A 90 1.37 -9.49 24.80
N LYS A 91 0.52 -8.66 25.37
CA LYS A 91 0.08 -8.80 26.75
C LYS A 91 -1.35 -8.30 26.89
N ASP A 92 -2.21 -9.11 27.51
CA ASP A 92 -3.61 -8.76 27.77
C ASP A 92 -4.39 -8.35 26.50
N GLY A 93 -4.06 -8.99 25.36
CA GLY A 93 -4.70 -8.73 24.09
C GLY A 93 -4.17 -7.50 23.35
N PHE A 94 -3.13 -6.86 23.86
CA PHE A 94 -2.52 -5.69 23.23
C PHE A 94 -1.12 -5.99 22.72
N ASP A 95 -0.83 -5.48 21.51
CA ASP A 95 0.52 -5.51 20.94
C ASP A 95 1.36 -4.37 21.53
N TYR A 96 2.52 -4.70 22.09
CA TYR A 96 3.50 -3.73 22.55
C TYR A 96 4.56 -3.58 21.45
N VAL A 97 4.66 -2.38 20.93
CA VAL A 97 5.48 -2.07 19.76
C VAL A 97 6.60 -1.09 20.10
N LEU A 98 7.62 -1.09 19.25
CA LEU A 98 8.74 -0.17 19.35
C LEU A 98 8.34 1.20 18.81
N TRP A 99 8.63 2.23 19.60
CA TRP A 99 8.54 3.64 19.22
C TRP A 99 9.95 4.24 19.18
N GLU A 100 10.20 5.13 18.24
CA GLU A 100 11.50 5.78 18.06
C GLU A 100 11.35 7.29 17.84
N ALA A 101 12.23 8.06 18.49
CA ALA A 101 12.44 9.49 18.21
C ALA A 101 13.89 9.85 18.46
N ASP A 102 14.62 10.25 17.41
CA ASP A 102 16.01 10.75 17.49
C ASP A 102 16.94 9.90 18.37
N GLY A 103 16.92 8.58 18.16
CA GLY A 103 17.75 7.64 18.93
C GLY A 103 17.20 7.31 20.31
N LYS A 104 16.05 7.84 20.69
CA LYS A 104 15.34 7.44 21.89
C LYS A 104 14.30 6.39 21.52
N TYR A 105 14.17 5.39 22.37
CA TYR A 105 13.26 4.26 22.12
C TYR A 105 12.31 4.08 23.30
N GLU A 106 11.09 3.74 22.99
CA GLU A 106 10.06 3.46 23.96
C GLU A 106 9.25 2.24 23.52
N VAL A 107 8.76 1.48 24.48
CA VAL A 107 7.89 0.33 24.23
C VAL A 107 6.52 0.65 24.83
N SER A 108 5.52 0.74 23.98
CA SER A 108 4.16 1.08 24.39
C SER A 108 3.14 0.32 23.55
N ILE A 109 1.89 0.34 24.02
CA ILE A 109 0.77 -0.24 23.29
C ILE A 109 0.66 0.41 21.91
N LYS A 110 0.42 -0.39 20.88
CA LYS A 110 0.35 0.05 19.46
C LYS A 110 -0.62 1.22 19.28
N GLU A 111 -1.72 1.24 19.98
CA GLU A 111 -2.77 2.24 19.86
C GLU A 111 -2.55 3.48 20.75
N GLU A 112 -1.46 3.50 21.52
CA GLU A 112 -1.18 4.63 22.40
C GLU A 112 -0.87 5.89 21.60
N TYR A 113 -1.35 7.02 22.12
CA TYR A 113 -1.08 8.34 21.56
C TYR A 113 0.11 8.97 22.28
N HIS A 114 1.07 9.46 21.50
CA HIS A 114 2.19 10.24 22.01
C HIS A 114 1.98 11.72 21.71
N GLU A 115 2.14 12.55 22.74
CA GLU A 115 2.08 14.01 22.56
C GLU A 115 3.24 14.53 21.72
N ASP A 116 4.39 13.85 21.80
CA ASP A 116 5.56 14.16 20.99
C ASP A 116 5.41 13.53 19.62
N GLU A 117 5.11 14.34 18.61
CA GLU A 117 4.96 13.91 17.23
C GLU A 117 6.25 13.35 16.63
N ALA A 118 7.41 13.60 17.25
CA ALA A 118 8.68 13.04 16.82
C ALA A 118 8.74 11.51 17.03
N PHE A 119 7.95 10.96 17.95
CA PHE A 119 7.87 9.52 18.15
C PHE A 119 7.07 8.86 17.03
N LYS A 120 7.70 7.91 16.36
CA LYS A 120 7.06 7.13 15.31
C LYS A 120 7.09 5.64 15.65
N LYS A 121 6.03 4.92 15.27
CA LYS A 121 5.89 3.47 15.48
C LYS A 121 5.92 2.68 14.17
N THR A 122 6.03 3.36 13.05
CA THR A 122 6.04 2.71 11.73
C THR A 122 7.37 2.94 11.04
N PHE A 123 7.88 1.90 10.42
CA PHE A 123 9.21 1.89 9.79
C PHE A 123 9.12 1.28 8.40
N THR A 124 9.93 1.75 7.48
CA THR A 124 10.12 1.08 6.20
C THR A 124 11.00 -0.15 6.41
N TRP A 125 10.98 -1.09 5.46
CA TRP A 125 11.84 -2.28 5.55
C TRP A 125 13.32 -1.88 5.57
N GLU A 126 13.69 -0.90 4.77
CA GLU A 126 15.06 -0.38 4.73
C GLU A 126 15.52 0.18 6.09
N GLU A 127 14.64 0.94 6.75
CA GLU A 127 14.94 1.45 8.11
C GLU A 127 15.14 0.32 9.12
N ILE A 128 14.33 -0.72 9.05
CA ILE A 128 14.43 -1.88 9.95
C ILE A 128 15.77 -2.60 9.74
N ILE A 129 16.14 -2.86 8.50
CA ILE A 129 17.38 -3.55 8.19
C ILE A 129 18.61 -2.71 8.57
N GLU A 130 18.53 -1.40 8.41
CA GLU A 130 19.61 -0.49 8.77
C GLU A 130 19.75 -0.29 10.28
N LYS A 131 18.63 -0.01 10.97
CA LYS A 131 18.65 0.36 12.40
C LYS A 131 18.41 -0.81 13.34
N PHE A 132 17.57 -1.75 12.95
CA PHE A 132 17.09 -2.82 13.83
C PHE A 132 17.14 -4.20 13.15
N PRO A 133 18.28 -4.60 12.54
CA PRO A 133 18.31 -5.85 11.76
C PRO A 133 17.89 -7.08 12.57
N ASN A 134 18.22 -7.11 13.86
CA ASN A 134 17.86 -8.23 14.73
C ASN A 134 16.37 -8.28 15.07
N LEU A 135 15.65 -7.19 14.85
CA LEU A 135 14.21 -7.11 15.10
C LEU A 135 13.37 -7.37 13.84
N SER A 136 14.01 -7.59 12.70
CA SER A 136 13.29 -7.85 11.45
C SER A 136 12.29 -9.01 11.52
N PRO A 137 12.55 -10.12 12.25
CA PRO A 137 11.55 -11.18 12.41
C PRO A 137 10.28 -10.75 13.15
N LEU A 138 10.34 -9.65 13.90
CA LEU A 138 9.22 -9.11 14.66
C LEU A 138 8.43 -8.05 13.89
N ALA A 139 8.89 -7.69 12.70
CA ALA A 139 8.24 -6.69 11.87
C ALA A 139 6.93 -7.25 11.28
N ARG A 140 5.86 -6.47 11.40
CA ARG A 140 4.56 -6.83 10.87
C ARG A 140 4.08 -5.72 9.95
N LYS A 141 3.81 -6.09 8.71
CA LYS A 141 3.34 -5.16 7.68
C LYS A 141 2.00 -4.55 8.07
N ILE A 142 1.90 -3.25 7.94
CA ILE A 142 0.64 -2.55 8.14
C ILE A 142 -0.19 -2.69 6.87
N ASN A 143 -1.41 -3.23 7.02
CA ASN A 143 -2.34 -3.38 5.92
C ASN A 143 -3.30 -2.18 5.91
N SER A 144 -3.04 -1.23 5.03
CA SER A 144 -3.86 -0.02 4.89
C SER A 144 -5.32 -0.32 4.51
N ILE A 145 -5.56 -1.39 3.76
CA ILE A 145 -6.90 -1.82 3.38
C ILE A 145 -7.68 -2.29 4.60
N LYS A 146 -7.02 -3.03 5.48
CA LYS A 146 -7.61 -3.52 6.72
C LYS A 146 -7.94 -2.39 7.68
N GLN A 147 -7.12 -1.36 7.74
CA GLN A 147 -7.38 -0.18 8.56
C GLN A 147 -8.64 0.57 8.13
N LYS A 148 -8.92 0.62 6.85
CA LYS A 148 -10.16 1.23 6.33
C LYS A 148 -11.40 0.38 6.63
N GLY A 149 -11.25 -0.93 6.71
CA GLY A 149 -12.36 -1.86 6.99
C GLY A 149 -12.79 -1.94 8.44
N GLU A 150 -12.04 -1.35 9.36
CA GLU A 150 -12.29 -1.38 10.80
C GLU A 150 -13.22 -0.27 11.30
N ASN A 151 -13.75 0.50 10.43
CA ASN A 151 -14.67 1.59 10.80
C ASN A 151 -16.08 1.11 11.14
#